data_8dfc80caea42c6b3ed02398fc59c7b0f
#
_entry.id   8dfc80caea42c6b3ed02398fc59c7b0f
#
_cell.length_a   1.000
_cell.length_b   1.000
_cell.length_c   1.000
_cell.angle_alpha   90.00
_cell.angle_beta   90.00
_cell.angle_gamma   90.00
#
_symmetry.space_group_name_H-M   'P 1'
#
loop_
_entity.id
_entity.type
_entity.pdbx_description
1 polymer ?
#
loop_
_entity_poly.entity_id
_entity_poly.type
_entity_poly.pdbx_seq_one_letter_code
_entity_poly.pdbx_strand_id
1 'polypeptide(L)'
;MNTQSITPALPARAPYATRLVFSFLRRLEGGMLIVHGPDGFEETFGHDAGGHAVRITLNDWDVLKVCMKSGDIGFAETYMQGRWHSDDIAGLIKLFCRNRAAMEQAVYGSWLGSLLYRVKHWFNGNTRSGAKKNIEAHYDLGNDFYRLWLDPSMTYSSALFGGDFTLTTEAAQTEKYRRILRSLDHNGGKGGGLKRGQQILEIGCGWGGFAETAIREYGVRVTGLTLSQEQLTYANARLRKGGWSDHAGLRLTDYRDLDGQFDHIVSIEMFEAVGEQYWDAYFAAVKRNLKPGGRAVIQSITIDEALFTRYRVGTDFIQQYIFPGGMLPSPAAFCAHAARAGLLAAEGVRFGPDYAETLRRWRAWFMGVLPQVQGLKFDTRFIRLWEFYLAYCEGAFDAGSTDVIQFELGHA
;
A
#
# COMPACT_ATOMS: atom_id res chain seq x y z
N MET A 1 -41.60 -24.38 14.10
CA MET A 1 -41.47 -23.43 15.24
C MET A 1 -40.77 -22.21 14.73
N ASN A 2 -41.50 -21.09 14.53
CA ASN A 2 -40.94 -19.82 14.09
C ASN A 2 -40.17 -19.20 15.27
N THR A 3 -38.85 -19.32 15.29
CA THR A 3 -38.01 -18.50 16.13
C THR A 3 -37.97 -17.10 15.51
N GLN A 4 -38.88 -16.23 15.90
CA GLN A 4 -38.75 -14.79 15.69
C GLN A 4 -37.42 -14.38 16.39
N SER A 5 -36.40 -14.03 15.62
CA SER A 5 -35.21 -13.40 16.15
C SER A 5 -35.65 -12.07 16.75
N ILE A 6 -35.68 -11.99 18.06
CA ILE A 6 -35.88 -10.74 18.78
C ILE A 6 -34.62 -9.92 18.53
N THR A 7 -34.71 -8.97 17.63
CA THR A 7 -33.61 -7.96 17.44
C THR A 7 -33.48 -7.22 18.78
N PRO A 8 -32.34 -7.30 19.47
CA PRO A 8 -32.17 -6.62 20.74
C PRO A 8 -32.37 -5.12 20.54
N ALA A 9 -33.23 -4.52 21.34
CA ALA A 9 -33.45 -3.09 21.29
C ALA A 9 -32.16 -2.39 21.73
N LEU A 10 -31.64 -1.46 20.91
CA LEU A 10 -30.52 -0.60 21.30
C LEU A 10 -30.82 0.03 22.68
N PRO A 11 -29.81 0.10 23.58
CA PRO A 11 -29.97 0.79 24.86
C PRO A 11 -30.55 2.19 24.67
N ALA A 12 -31.46 2.61 25.53
CA ALA A 12 -32.11 3.93 25.45
C ALA A 12 -31.08 5.08 25.45
N ARG A 13 -29.90 4.84 25.98
CA ARG A 13 -28.75 5.78 26.01
C ARG A 13 -27.87 5.76 24.75
N ALA A 14 -28.11 4.85 23.78
CA ALA A 14 -27.32 4.80 22.56
C ALA A 14 -27.47 6.13 21.76
N PRO A 15 -26.36 6.76 21.35
CA PRO A 15 -26.41 7.99 20.56
C PRO A 15 -27.20 7.83 19.27
N TYR A 16 -27.76 8.92 18.74
CA TYR A 16 -28.46 8.90 17.45
C TYR A 16 -27.57 8.34 16.32
N ALA A 17 -26.26 8.66 16.36
CA ALA A 17 -25.26 8.14 15.44
C ALA A 17 -25.23 6.60 15.39
N THR A 18 -25.34 5.93 16.54
CA THR A 18 -25.38 4.47 16.65
C THR A 18 -26.58 3.89 15.91
N ARG A 19 -27.76 4.47 16.11
CA ARG A 19 -28.97 4.02 15.43
C ARG A 19 -28.86 4.16 13.91
N LEU A 20 -28.27 5.23 13.45
CA LEU A 20 -28.06 5.48 12.03
C LEU A 20 -27.06 4.48 11.43
N VAL A 21 -25.89 4.30 12.06
CA VAL A 21 -24.91 3.31 11.60
C VAL A 21 -25.52 1.91 11.57
N PHE A 22 -26.26 1.50 12.60
CA PHE A 22 -26.91 0.18 12.63
C PHE A 22 -27.97 0.02 11.53
N SER A 23 -28.66 1.09 11.13
CA SER A 23 -29.59 1.04 9.99
C SER A 23 -28.88 0.73 8.67
N PHE A 24 -27.59 1.13 8.51
CA PHE A 24 -26.76 0.77 7.37
C PHE A 24 -26.20 -0.65 7.51
N LEU A 25 -25.74 -1.03 8.71
CA LEU A 25 -25.24 -2.40 8.96
C LEU A 25 -26.31 -3.47 8.67
N ARG A 26 -27.60 -3.18 8.87
CA ARG A 26 -28.70 -4.10 8.49
C ARG A 26 -28.83 -4.35 6.99
N ARG A 27 -28.12 -3.57 6.16
CA ARG A 27 -28.05 -3.73 4.70
C ARG A 27 -26.79 -4.44 4.25
N LEU A 28 -25.99 -5.01 5.18
CA LEU A 28 -24.78 -5.74 4.82
C LEU A 28 -25.13 -6.98 4.00
N GLU A 29 -24.41 -7.14 2.90
CA GLU A 29 -24.49 -8.30 2.01
C GLU A 29 -23.13 -9.00 1.93
N GLY A 30 -23.15 -10.31 1.67
CA GLY A 30 -21.92 -11.08 1.43
C GLY A 30 -20.98 -11.21 2.64
N GLY A 31 -21.52 -11.24 3.86
CA GLY A 31 -20.76 -11.47 5.08
C GLY A 31 -21.58 -11.21 6.34
N MET A 32 -21.01 -11.55 7.48
CA MET A 32 -21.65 -11.41 8.79
C MET A 32 -20.76 -10.62 9.74
N LEU A 33 -21.36 -9.63 10.41
CA LEU A 33 -20.73 -8.81 11.43
C LEU A 33 -21.44 -8.98 12.77
N ILE A 34 -20.70 -9.34 13.80
CA ILE A 34 -21.17 -9.37 15.18
C ILE A 34 -20.62 -8.15 15.90
N VAL A 35 -21.51 -7.30 16.39
CA VAL A 35 -21.16 -6.10 17.16
C VAL A 35 -21.45 -6.34 18.63
N HIS A 36 -20.39 -6.34 19.44
CA HIS A 36 -20.49 -6.26 20.89
C HIS A 36 -20.37 -4.80 21.30
N GLY A 37 -21.34 -4.29 22.01
CA GLY A 37 -21.36 -2.91 22.51
C GLY A 37 -21.21 -2.84 24.02
N PRO A 38 -21.14 -1.63 24.58
CA PRO A 38 -21.21 -1.42 26.03
C PRO A 38 -22.42 -2.08 26.66
N ASP A 39 -22.34 -2.36 27.96
CA ASP A 39 -23.42 -2.93 28.78
C ASP A 39 -23.89 -4.33 28.33
N GLY A 40 -23.02 -5.11 27.69
CA GLY A 40 -23.31 -6.47 27.23
C GLY A 40 -24.21 -6.53 26.00
N PHE A 41 -24.35 -5.43 25.27
CA PHE A 41 -25.10 -5.42 24.02
C PHE A 41 -24.44 -6.29 22.97
N GLU A 42 -25.24 -7.06 22.22
CA GLU A 42 -24.80 -7.84 21.06
C GLU A 42 -25.87 -7.80 19.96
N GLU A 43 -25.47 -7.51 18.74
CA GLU A 43 -26.33 -7.61 17.55
C GLU A 43 -25.51 -8.17 16.38
N THR A 44 -26.13 -9.04 15.60
CA THR A 44 -25.55 -9.64 14.38
C THR A 44 -26.18 -9.00 13.14
N PHE A 45 -25.34 -8.61 12.20
CA PHE A 45 -25.71 -7.97 10.93
C PHE A 45 -25.24 -8.81 9.74
N GLY A 46 -26.00 -8.75 8.65
CA GLY A 46 -25.72 -9.52 7.43
C GLY A 46 -26.15 -10.97 7.53
N HIS A 47 -25.69 -11.77 6.57
CA HIS A 47 -26.04 -13.19 6.47
C HIS A 47 -24.76 -14.00 6.28
N ASP A 48 -24.75 -15.20 6.83
CA ASP A 48 -23.68 -16.15 6.63
C ASP A 48 -23.68 -16.61 5.15
N ALA A 49 -22.69 -16.14 4.40
CA ALA A 49 -22.45 -16.55 3.02
C ALA A 49 -21.41 -17.68 2.93
N GLY A 50 -21.26 -18.50 3.98
CA GLY A 50 -20.25 -19.55 4.08
C GLY A 50 -18.87 -19.06 4.49
N GLY A 51 -18.77 -17.84 5.08
CA GLY A 51 -17.54 -17.23 5.57
C GLY A 51 -17.54 -17.06 7.09
N HIS A 52 -16.39 -16.72 7.66
CA HIS A 52 -16.27 -16.42 9.08
C HIS A 52 -17.00 -15.13 9.45
N ALA A 53 -17.76 -15.17 10.56
CA ALA A 53 -18.31 -13.97 11.15
C ALA A 53 -17.18 -13.09 11.71
N VAL A 54 -17.13 -11.85 11.28
CA VAL A 54 -16.20 -10.87 11.83
C VAL A 54 -16.82 -10.27 13.10
N ARG A 55 -15.99 -10.06 14.13
CA ARG A 55 -16.43 -9.47 15.40
C ARG A 55 -15.77 -8.12 15.63
N ILE A 56 -16.57 -7.18 16.13
CA ILE A 56 -16.08 -5.91 16.66
C ILE A 56 -16.66 -5.66 18.05
N THR A 57 -15.81 -5.30 18.99
CA THR A 57 -16.19 -4.89 20.34
C THR A 57 -15.98 -3.38 20.49
N LEU A 58 -17.06 -2.66 20.76
CA LEU A 58 -17.05 -1.22 21.02
C LEU A 58 -17.01 -1.00 22.54
N ASN A 59 -15.99 -0.29 23.02
CA ASN A 59 -15.88 0.06 24.44
C ASN A 59 -16.79 1.24 24.83
N ASP A 60 -17.14 2.06 23.83
CA ASP A 60 -18.11 3.15 23.98
C ASP A 60 -18.82 3.43 22.64
N TRP A 61 -20.05 3.96 22.72
CA TRP A 61 -20.89 4.25 21.55
C TRP A 61 -20.41 5.46 20.72
N ASP A 62 -19.60 6.36 21.29
CA ASP A 62 -19.12 7.55 20.59
C ASP A 62 -18.13 7.21 19.48
N VAL A 63 -17.57 6.00 19.45
CA VAL A 63 -16.78 5.48 18.31
C VAL A 63 -17.53 5.71 17.01
N LEU A 64 -18.80 5.30 16.94
CA LEU A 64 -19.64 5.39 15.73
C LEU A 64 -19.90 6.84 15.33
N LYS A 65 -20.02 7.76 16.30
CA LYS A 65 -20.14 9.20 16.05
C LYS A 65 -18.87 9.77 15.44
N VAL A 66 -17.70 9.34 15.92
CA VAL A 66 -16.39 9.75 15.35
C VAL A 66 -16.24 9.22 13.94
N CYS A 67 -16.60 7.96 13.68
CA CYS A 67 -16.59 7.37 12.35
C CYS A 67 -17.48 8.13 11.37
N MET A 68 -18.69 8.49 11.77
CA MET A 68 -19.59 9.30 10.94
C MET A 68 -19.06 10.69 10.61
N LYS A 69 -18.26 11.28 11.50
CA LYS A 69 -17.67 12.62 11.30
C LYS A 69 -16.42 12.58 10.43
N SER A 70 -15.58 11.58 10.61
CA SER A 70 -14.21 11.55 10.10
C SER A 70 -13.88 10.29 9.26
N GLY A 71 -14.89 9.48 8.94
CA GLY A 71 -14.74 8.30 8.09
C GLY A 71 -13.75 7.27 8.64
N ASP A 72 -12.95 6.71 7.76
CA ASP A 72 -11.90 5.73 8.06
C ASP A 72 -10.78 6.30 8.94
N ILE A 73 -10.48 7.58 8.82
CA ILE A 73 -9.54 8.28 9.72
C ILE A 73 -10.04 8.22 11.17
N GLY A 74 -11.32 8.54 11.40
CA GLY A 74 -11.92 8.46 12.74
C GLY A 74 -12.00 7.03 13.27
N PHE A 75 -12.22 6.06 12.37
CA PHE A 75 -12.21 4.64 12.71
C PHE A 75 -10.82 4.20 13.18
N ALA A 76 -9.77 4.57 12.46
CA ALA A 76 -8.38 4.31 12.84
C ALA A 76 -7.99 5.01 14.15
N GLU A 77 -8.34 6.30 14.30
CA GLU A 77 -8.02 7.07 15.50
C GLU A 77 -8.63 6.46 16.77
N THR A 78 -9.89 6.02 16.68
CA THR A 78 -10.57 5.36 17.81
C THR A 78 -9.97 3.98 18.11
N TYR A 79 -9.46 3.25 17.09
CA TYR A 79 -8.69 2.03 17.31
C TYR A 79 -7.37 2.31 18.02
N MET A 80 -6.60 3.28 17.56
CA MET A 80 -5.33 3.69 18.21
C MET A 80 -5.51 4.12 19.66
N GLN A 81 -6.69 4.67 19.99
CA GLN A 81 -7.07 5.05 21.35
C GLN A 81 -7.57 3.86 22.21
N GLY A 82 -7.71 2.67 21.64
CA GLY A 82 -8.23 1.49 22.34
C GLY A 82 -9.73 1.52 22.61
N ARG A 83 -10.49 2.32 21.87
CA ARG A 83 -11.94 2.47 22.07
C ARG A 83 -12.76 1.36 21.40
N TRP A 84 -12.15 0.60 20.52
CA TRP A 84 -12.71 -0.63 19.98
C TRP A 84 -11.63 -1.66 19.71
N HIS A 85 -12.05 -2.90 19.52
CA HIS A 85 -11.22 -4.06 19.25
C HIS A 85 -11.91 -4.99 18.24
N SER A 86 -11.12 -5.72 17.46
CA SER A 86 -11.57 -6.83 16.61
C SER A 86 -10.49 -7.91 16.61
N ASP A 87 -10.91 -9.16 16.55
CA ASP A 87 -10.03 -10.33 16.35
C ASP A 87 -9.59 -10.46 14.87
N ASP A 88 -10.32 -9.82 13.95
CA ASP A 88 -10.01 -9.79 12.52
C ASP A 88 -10.26 -8.41 11.91
N ILE A 89 -9.32 -7.50 12.09
CA ILE A 89 -9.40 -6.14 11.52
C ILE A 89 -9.40 -6.18 9.98
N ALA A 90 -8.60 -7.06 9.38
CA ALA A 90 -8.53 -7.15 7.92
C ALA A 90 -9.84 -7.66 7.31
N GLY A 91 -10.44 -8.69 7.93
CA GLY A 91 -11.78 -9.16 7.56
C GLY A 91 -12.86 -8.10 7.72
N LEU A 92 -12.76 -7.27 8.77
CA LEU A 92 -13.68 -6.15 9.00
C LEU A 92 -13.56 -5.09 7.89
N ILE A 93 -12.36 -4.70 7.52
CA ILE A 93 -12.09 -3.76 6.42
C ILE A 93 -12.59 -4.35 5.09
N LYS A 94 -12.26 -5.62 4.81
CA LYS A 94 -12.75 -6.34 3.63
C LYS A 94 -14.29 -6.33 3.54
N LEU A 95 -14.96 -6.62 4.65
CA LEU A 95 -16.43 -6.58 4.72
C LEU A 95 -16.97 -5.19 4.40
N PHE A 96 -16.39 -4.15 4.96
CA PHE A 96 -16.79 -2.77 4.68
C PHE A 96 -16.49 -2.34 3.25
N CYS A 97 -15.35 -2.71 2.68
CA CYS A 97 -15.02 -2.43 1.29
C CYS A 97 -16.02 -3.08 0.32
N ARG A 98 -16.40 -4.33 0.56
CA ARG A 98 -17.40 -5.05 -0.26
C ARG A 98 -18.79 -4.46 -0.15
N ASN A 99 -19.14 -3.89 1.00
CA ASN A 99 -20.43 -3.27 1.28
C ASN A 99 -20.39 -1.74 1.17
N ARG A 100 -19.42 -1.20 0.44
CA ARG A 100 -19.17 0.24 0.37
C ARG A 100 -20.43 1.04 0.01
N ALA A 101 -21.21 0.62 -0.98
CA ALA A 101 -22.42 1.32 -1.40
C ALA A 101 -23.45 1.47 -0.27
N ALA A 102 -23.61 0.42 0.55
CA ALA A 102 -24.48 0.46 1.73
C ALA A 102 -23.90 1.30 2.87
N MET A 103 -22.56 1.33 2.97
CA MET A 103 -21.82 1.99 4.06
C MET A 103 -21.43 3.44 3.75
N GLU A 104 -21.56 3.88 2.49
CA GLU A 104 -21.04 5.17 2.05
C GLU A 104 -21.53 6.35 2.89
N GLN A 105 -22.79 6.38 3.26
CA GLN A 105 -23.35 7.44 4.09
C GLN A 105 -22.86 7.37 5.55
N ALA A 106 -22.50 6.17 6.04
CA ALA A 106 -22.01 5.97 7.40
C ALA A 106 -20.49 6.19 7.53
N VAL A 107 -19.72 5.77 6.54
CA VAL A 107 -18.23 5.75 6.59
C VAL A 107 -17.61 7.07 6.15
N TYR A 108 -18.25 7.78 5.22
CA TYR A 108 -17.64 8.99 4.63
C TYR A 108 -18.13 10.31 5.24
N GLY A 109 -18.69 10.27 6.42
CA GLY A 109 -18.93 11.42 7.29
C GLY A 109 -19.53 12.67 6.64
N SER A 110 -19.73 13.71 7.41
CA SER A 110 -20.11 15.01 6.87
C SER A 110 -18.94 15.61 6.06
N TRP A 111 -19.22 16.20 4.90
CA TRP A 111 -18.22 16.88 4.05
C TRP A 111 -17.37 17.93 4.79
N LEU A 112 -17.91 18.50 5.86
CA LEU A 112 -17.22 19.47 6.74
C LEU A 112 -16.06 18.84 7.53
N GLY A 113 -16.20 17.59 8.00
CA GLY A 113 -15.10 16.87 8.68
C GLY A 113 -13.95 16.55 7.72
N SER A 114 -14.27 16.12 6.50
CA SER A 114 -13.27 15.80 5.46
C SER A 114 -12.50 17.05 4.99
N LEU A 115 -13.08 18.24 5.06
CA LEU A 115 -12.43 19.48 4.62
C LEU A 115 -11.17 19.82 5.45
N LEU A 116 -11.21 19.61 6.76
CA LEU A 116 -10.04 19.86 7.63
C LEU A 116 -8.86 18.94 7.31
N TYR A 117 -9.15 17.65 7.03
CA TYR A 117 -8.11 16.70 6.65
C TYR A 117 -7.55 16.98 5.26
N ARG A 118 -8.39 17.42 4.30
CA ARG A 118 -7.95 17.87 2.97
C ARG A 118 -7.01 19.07 3.03
N VAL A 119 -7.31 20.07 3.86
CA VAL A 119 -6.44 21.22 4.06
C VAL A 119 -5.08 20.77 4.63
N LYS A 120 -5.07 19.85 5.60
CA LYS A 120 -3.83 19.31 6.17
C LYS A 120 -3.04 18.50 5.14
N HIS A 121 -3.72 17.68 4.33
CA HIS A 121 -3.09 16.92 3.24
C HIS A 121 -2.47 17.85 2.19
N TRP A 122 -3.12 18.96 1.84
CA TRP A 122 -2.60 19.94 0.90
C TRP A 122 -1.27 20.57 1.37
N PHE A 123 -1.10 20.80 2.67
CA PHE A 123 0.17 21.28 3.23
C PHE A 123 1.29 20.23 3.26
N ASN A 124 0.97 18.95 3.12
CA ASN A 124 1.95 17.85 3.05
C ASN A 124 2.36 17.49 1.61
N GLY A 125 2.16 18.38 0.66
CA GLY A 125 2.47 18.15 -0.76
C GLY A 125 3.93 17.71 -1.00
N ASN A 126 4.13 16.78 -1.93
CA ASN A 126 5.43 16.19 -2.28
C ASN A 126 6.30 17.13 -3.16
N THR A 127 6.48 18.38 -2.72
CA THR A 127 7.57 19.24 -3.24
C THR A 127 8.92 18.53 -3.06
N ARG A 128 10.00 19.01 -3.68
CA ARG A 128 11.33 18.40 -3.48
C ARG A 128 11.73 18.25 -2.02
N SER A 129 11.51 19.29 -1.23
CA SER A 129 11.76 19.25 0.23
C SER A 129 10.71 18.43 0.99
N GLY A 130 9.44 18.50 0.58
CA GLY A 130 8.34 17.74 1.18
C GLY A 130 8.49 16.23 0.96
N ALA A 131 8.80 15.79 -0.27
CA ALA A 131 9.03 14.38 -0.58
C ALA A 131 10.19 13.80 0.25
N LYS A 132 11.32 14.53 0.34
CA LYS A 132 12.44 14.11 1.20
C LYS A 132 12.01 13.97 2.65
N LYS A 133 11.35 14.98 3.22
CA LYS A 133 10.87 14.96 4.61
C LYS A 133 9.87 13.84 4.88
N ASN A 134 8.93 13.59 3.96
CA ASN A 134 7.91 12.54 4.11
C ASN A 134 8.53 11.15 4.05
N ILE A 135 9.49 10.93 3.13
CA ILE A 135 10.24 9.68 3.03
C ILE A 135 11.14 9.47 4.24
N GLU A 136 11.91 10.49 4.64
CA GLU A 136 12.72 10.43 5.86
C GLU A 136 11.84 10.06 7.07
N ALA A 137 10.73 10.73 7.31
CA ALA A 137 9.86 10.45 8.45
C ALA A 137 9.31 9.02 8.46
N HIS A 138 9.01 8.43 7.30
CA HIS A 138 8.53 7.06 7.22
C HIS A 138 9.67 6.02 7.41
N TYR A 139 10.85 6.25 6.80
CA TYR A 139 11.98 5.31 6.88
C TYR A 139 12.92 5.57 8.06
N ASP A 140 12.81 6.71 8.75
CA ASP A 140 13.53 7.02 10.00
C ASP A 140 13.05 6.19 11.21
N LEU A 141 12.06 5.31 11.02
CA LEU A 141 11.76 4.24 11.97
C LEU A 141 12.98 3.31 12.17
N GLY A 142 13.93 3.37 11.26
CA GLY A 142 15.23 2.69 11.31
C GLY A 142 15.21 1.26 10.76
N ASN A 143 16.35 0.83 10.24
CA ASN A 143 16.51 -0.52 9.69
C ASN A 143 16.21 -1.62 10.71
N ASP A 144 16.46 -1.36 11.99
CA ASP A 144 16.23 -2.35 13.07
C ASP A 144 14.75 -2.62 13.27
N PHE A 145 13.89 -1.60 13.10
CA PHE A 145 12.45 -1.78 13.13
C PHE A 145 11.96 -2.65 11.95
N TYR A 146 12.38 -2.35 10.71
CA TYR A 146 11.96 -3.10 9.54
C TYR A 146 12.45 -4.55 9.55
N ARG A 147 13.67 -4.82 10.07
CA ARG A 147 14.21 -6.18 10.21
C ARG A 147 13.40 -7.09 11.12
N LEU A 148 12.62 -6.53 12.04
CA LEU A 148 11.83 -7.33 12.98
C LEU A 148 10.70 -8.08 12.29
N TRP A 149 10.16 -7.53 11.20
CA TRP A 149 8.93 -8.03 10.61
C TRP A 149 8.92 -8.12 9.06
N LEU A 150 9.92 -7.59 8.37
CA LEU A 150 10.16 -7.93 6.97
C LEU A 150 10.87 -9.29 6.84
N ASP A 151 10.74 -9.92 5.68
CA ASP A 151 11.50 -11.09 5.33
C ASP A 151 13.01 -10.78 5.18
N PRO A 152 13.91 -11.79 5.17
CA PRO A 152 15.36 -11.57 5.08
C PRO A 152 15.82 -10.77 3.88
N SER A 153 15.01 -10.70 2.80
CA SER A 153 15.33 -9.88 1.63
C SER A 153 15.21 -8.37 1.90
N MET A 154 14.64 -7.97 3.04
CA MET A 154 14.38 -6.56 3.36
C MET A 154 13.64 -5.86 2.24
N THR A 155 12.56 -6.48 1.75
CA THR A 155 11.76 -5.91 0.67
C THR A 155 10.43 -5.39 1.21
N TYR A 156 10.21 -4.09 1.10
CA TYR A 156 8.99 -3.42 1.56
C TYR A 156 8.11 -3.03 0.36
N SER A 157 7.64 -4.05 -0.33
CA SER A 157 6.69 -3.98 -1.46
C SER A 157 6.06 -5.35 -1.65
N SER A 158 5.00 -5.47 -2.43
CA SER A 158 4.31 -6.74 -2.65
C SER A 158 5.27 -7.84 -3.12
N ALA A 159 5.18 -9.02 -2.55
CA ALA A 159 5.75 -10.23 -3.12
C ALA A 159 4.86 -10.76 -4.26
N LEU A 160 5.41 -11.58 -5.15
CA LEU A 160 4.68 -12.24 -6.23
C LEU A 160 4.67 -13.75 -5.99
N PHE A 161 3.58 -14.24 -5.43
CA PHE A 161 3.37 -15.68 -5.18
C PHE A 161 2.82 -16.40 -6.41
N GLY A 162 2.14 -15.68 -7.30
CA GLY A 162 1.52 -16.25 -8.49
C GLY A 162 0.42 -17.29 -8.16
N GLY A 163 -0.23 -17.13 -7.00
CA GLY A 163 -1.23 -18.05 -6.47
C GLY A 163 -0.66 -19.25 -5.69
N ASP A 164 0.67 -19.42 -5.64
CA ASP A 164 1.31 -20.45 -4.81
C ASP A 164 1.73 -19.87 -3.45
N PHE A 165 0.80 -19.81 -2.53
CA PHE A 165 1.04 -19.32 -1.18
C PHE A 165 1.84 -20.29 -0.28
N THR A 166 2.35 -21.41 -0.83
CA THR A 166 3.31 -22.26 -0.13
C THR A 166 4.74 -21.72 -0.21
N LEU A 167 5.01 -20.81 -1.15
CA LEU A 167 6.30 -20.14 -1.27
C LEU A 167 6.63 -19.31 -0.02
N THR A 168 7.91 -19.27 0.34
CA THR A 168 8.38 -18.29 1.33
C THR A 168 8.26 -16.88 0.78
N THR A 169 8.10 -15.89 1.63
CA THR A 169 8.02 -14.49 1.19
C THR A 169 9.29 -14.06 0.46
N GLU A 170 10.46 -14.47 0.92
CA GLU A 170 11.74 -14.20 0.24
C GLU A 170 11.78 -14.77 -1.19
N ALA A 171 11.29 -16.00 -1.39
CA ALA A 171 11.19 -16.60 -2.71
C ALA A 171 10.22 -15.83 -3.62
N ALA A 172 9.06 -15.44 -3.10
CA ALA A 172 8.06 -14.66 -3.83
C ALA A 172 8.55 -13.22 -4.11
N GLN A 173 9.33 -12.60 -3.22
CA GLN A 173 9.99 -11.33 -3.49
C GLN A 173 11.02 -11.45 -4.62
N THR A 174 11.81 -12.52 -4.64
CA THR A 174 12.75 -12.79 -5.72
C THR A 174 12.02 -13.04 -7.05
N GLU A 175 10.91 -13.76 -7.02
CA GLU A 175 10.10 -14.03 -8.22
C GLU A 175 9.51 -12.74 -8.81
N LYS A 176 9.09 -11.80 -7.99
CA LYS A 176 8.69 -10.46 -8.43
C LYS A 176 9.79 -9.76 -9.24
N TYR A 177 11.02 -9.77 -8.74
CA TYR A 177 12.16 -9.18 -9.44
C TYR A 177 12.47 -9.90 -10.75
N ARG A 178 12.43 -11.24 -10.73
CA ARG A 178 12.62 -12.04 -11.93
C ARG A 178 11.54 -11.79 -12.98
N ARG A 179 10.28 -11.60 -12.57
CA ARG A 179 9.19 -11.24 -13.49
C ARG A 179 9.47 -9.90 -14.18
N ILE A 180 9.93 -8.89 -13.44
CA ILE A 180 10.35 -7.60 -14.01
C ILE A 180 11.50 -7.80 -15.01
N LEU A 181 12.54 -8.53 -14.63
CA LEU A 181 13.70 -8.78 -15.49
C LEU A 181 13.31 -9.55 -16.75
N ARG A 182 12.43 -10.57 -16.66
CA ARG A 182 11.91 -11.26 -17.84
C ARG A 182 11.11 -10.34 -18.76
N SER A 183 10.35 -9.39 -18.21
CA SER A 183 9.63 -8.39 -19.01
C SER A 183 10.58 -7.46 -19.76
N LEU A 184 11.69 -7.07 -19.14
CA LEU A 184 12.73 -6.29 -19.81
C LEU A 184 13.49 -7.13 -20.87
N ASP A 185 13.64 -8.42 -20.64
CA ASP A 185 14.32 -9.36 -21.54
C ASP A 185 13.46 -9.67 -22.79
N HIS A 186 12.14 -9.61 -22.68
CA HIS A 186 11.20 -10.00 -23.72
C HIS A 186 11.00 -8.90 -24.76
N ASN A 187 11.89 -8.85 -25.74
CA ASN A 187 11.92 -7.82 -26.78
C ASN A 187 11.01 -8.13 -27.98
N GLY A 188 9.73 -8.50 -27.76
CA GLY A 188 8.71 -8.61 -28.82
C GLY A 188 9.13 -9.33 -30.11
N GLY A 189 10.05 -10.29 -30.02
CA GLY A 189 10.54 -11.07 -31.17
C GLY A 189 11.57 -10.35 -32.07
N LYS A 190 11.98 -9.13 -31.76
CA LYS A 190 13.03 -8.41 -32.52
C LYS A 190 14.34 -8.40 -31.71
N GLY A 191 15.06 -9.48 -31.75
CA GLY A 191 16.47 -9.68 -31.43
C GLY A 191 17.12 -8.81 -30.36
N GLY A 192 17.13 -9.25 -29.12
CA GLY A 192 17.98 -8.65 -28.11
C GLY A 192 17.39 -8.64 -26.72
N GLY A 193 17.36 -9.80 -26.05
CA GLY A 193 17.08 -9.91 -24.63
C GLY A 193 18.01 -9.07 -23.76
N LEU A 194 17.75 -9.03 -22.47
CA LEU A 194 18.57 -8.30 -21.49
C LEU A 194 20.01 -8.79 -21.53
N LYS A 195 20.94 -7.91 -21.90
CA LYS A 195 22.34 -8.27 -22.15
C LYS A 195 23.23 -7.88 -20.97
N ARG A 196 24.22 -8.72 -20.72
CA ARG A 196 25.27 -8.41 -19.74
C ARG A 196 25.88 -7.04 -20.00
N GLY A 197 26.01 -6.22 -18.96
CA GLY A 197 26.59 -4.88 -19.03
C GLY A 197 25.61 -3.77 -19.42
N GLN A 198 24.38 -4.09 -19.83
CA GLN A 198 23.35 -3.06 -19.99
C GLN A 198 23.08 -2.31 -18.69
N GLN A 199 22.68 -1.06 -18.83
CA GLN A 199 22.43 -0.16 -17.70
C GLN A 199 20.94 -0.07 -17.39
N ILE A 200 20.58 -0.43 -16.16
CA ILE A 200 19.23 -0.27 -15.61
C ILE A 200 19.22 0.88 -14.61
N LEU A 201 18.29 1.80 -14.77
CA LEU A 201 17.95 2.78 -13.73
C LEU A 201 16.87 2.20 -12.82
N GLU A 202 17.12 2.15 -11.52
CA GLU A 202 16.13 1.81 -10.51
C GLU A 202 15.71 3.07 -9.75
N ILE A 203 14.47 3.52 -9.96
CA ILE A 203 13.91 4.69 -9.26
C ILE A 203 13.24 4.22 -7.97
N GLY A 204 13.85 4.48 -6.82
CA GLY A 204 13.42 3.97 -5.53
C GLY A 204 14.04 2.60 -5.23
N CYS A 205 15.38 2.54 -5.09
CA CYS A 205 16.07 1.25 -4.94
C CYS A 205 15.94 0.58 -3.55
N GLY A 206 15.30 1.23 -2.60
CA GLY A 206 15.10 0.68 -1.26
C GLY A 206 16.39 0.12 -0.65
N TRP A 207 16.33 -1.08 -0.11
CA TRP A 207 17.49 -1.79 0.46
C TRP A 207 18.29 -2.62 -0.56
N GLY A 208 18.09 -2.38 -1.87
CA GLY A 208 18.91 -2.93 -2.95
C GLY A 208 18.58 -4.36 -3.40
N GLY A 209 17.39 -4.87 -3.06
CA GLY A 209 16.98 -6.24 -3.40
C GLY A 209 16.86 -6.51 -4.90
N PHE A 210 16.24 -5.58 -5.64
CA PHE A 210 16.16 -5.69 -7.09
C PHE A 210 17.57 -5.56 -7.72
N ALA A 211 18.36 -4.53 -7.33
CA ALA A 211 19.71 -4.34 -7.86
C ALA A 211 20.58 -5.58 -7.69
N GLU A 212 20.59 -6.20 -6.48
CA GLU A 212 21.32 -7.44 -6.24
C GLU A 212 20.87 -8.58 -7.16
N THR A 213 19.56 -8.78 -7.29
CA THR A 213 19.00 -9.85 -8.14
C THR A 213 19.34 -9.63 -9.62
N ALA A 214 19.19 -8.41 -10.12
CA ALA A 214 19.47 -8.06 -11.50
C ALA A 214 20.96 -8.26 -11.86
N ILE A 215 21.86 -7.80 -10.99
CA ILE A 215 23.30 -7.96 -11.20
C ILE A 215 23.69 -9.43 -11.15
N ARG A 216 23.24 -10.16 -10.13
CA ARG A 216 23.58 -11.58 -9.92
C ARG A 216 23.11 -12.47 -11.08
N GLU A 217 21.89 -12.29 -11.54
CA GLU A 217 21.26 -13.22 -12.47
C GLU A 217 21.49 -12.84 -13.95
N TYR A 218 21.63 -11.54 -14.24
CA TYR A 218 21.76 -11.05 -15.62
C TYR A 218 23.10 -10.35 -15.92
N GLY A 219 23.90 -10.06 -14.90
CA GLY A 219 25.18 -9.36 -15.09
C GLY A 219 25.06 -7.94 -15.63
N VAL A 220 23.93 -7.29 -15.39
CA VAL A 220 23.66 -5.89 -15.76
C VAL A 220 24.36 -4.92 -14.81
N ARG A 221 24.36 -3.63 -15.16
CA ARG A 221 24.76 -2.55 -14.27
C ARG A 221 23.52 -1.82 -13.79
N VAL A 222 23.45 -1.53 -12.49
CA VAL A 222 22.29 -0.84 -11.89
C VAL A 222 22.72 0.51 -11.32
N THR A 223 22.06 1.57 -11.77
CA THR A 223 22.06 2.87 -11.09
C THR A 223 20.79 2.96 -10.28
N GLY A 224 20.89 2.98 -8.94
CA GLY A 224 19.74 3.01 -8.04
C GLY A 224 19.64 4.37 -7.36
N LEU A 225 18.42 4.89 -7.27
CA LEU A 225 18.12 6.15 -6.59
C LEU A 225 17.30 5.91 -5.32
N THR A 226 17.64 6.60 -4.27
CA THR A 226 16.82 6.66 -3.03
C THR A 226 16.93 8.06 -2.42
N LEU A 227 15.97 8.43 -1.58
CA LEU A 227 16.01 9.64 -0.74
C LEU A 227 16.32 9.31 0.73
N SER A 228 16.46 8.03 1.09
CA SER A 228 16.78 7.59 2.45
C SER A 228 18.27 7.24 2.56
N GLN A 229 18.97 7.94 3.45
CA GLN A 229 20.38 7.64 3.78
C GLN A 229 20.53 6.24 4.41
N GLU A 230 19.56 5.82 5.22
CA GLU A 230 19.54 4.50 5.86
C GLU A 230 19.46 3.38 4.83
N GLN A 231 18.53 3.52 3.86
CA GLN A 231 18.41 2.57 2.76
C GLN A 231 19.69 2.52 1.91
N LEU A 232 20.25 3.68 1.56
CA LEU A 232 21.48 3.77 0.77
C LEU A 232 22.65 3.07 1.44
N THR A 233 22.84 3.31 2.73
CA THR A 233 23.92 2.70 3.53
C THR A 233 23.77 1.18 3.54
N TYR A 234 22.57 0.69 3.81
CA TYR A 234 22.27 -0.75 3.84
C TYR A 234 22.46 -1.39 2.45
N ALA A 235 21.90 -0.80 1.40
CA ALA A 235 21.99 -1.33 0.04
C ALA A 235 23.44 -1.42 -0.45
N ASN A 236 24.26 -0.40 -0.18
CA ASN A 236 25.67 -0.45 -0.51
C ASN A 236 26.44 -1.54 0.28
N ALA A 237 26.12 -1.73 1.56
CA ALA A 237 26.71 -2.81 2.36
C ALA A 237 26.32 -4.20 1.80
N ARG A 238 25.04 -4.37 1.43
CA ARG A 238 24.52 -5.58 0.79
C ARG A 238 25.24 -5.92 -0.49
N LEU A 239 25.36 -4.96 -1.41
CA LEU A 239 26.03 -5.16 -2.70
C LEU A 239 27.52 -5.42 -2.54
N ARG A 240 28.19 -4.77 -1.58
CA ARG A 240 29.58 -5.06 -1.24
C ARG A 240 29.78 -6.47 -0.72
N LYS A 241 28.91 -6.92 0.18
CA LYS A 241 28.94 -8.29 0.72
C LYS A 241 28.77 -9.35 -0.38
N GLY A 242 27.96 -9.05 -1.41
CA GLY A 242 27.75 -9.93 -2.57
C GLY A 242 28.86 -9.85 -3.62
N GLY A 243 29.82 -8.92 -3.50
CA GLY A 243 30.86 -8.72 -4.53
C GLY A 243 30.38 -7.93 -5.76
N TRP A 244 29.27 -7.17 -5.64
CA TRP A 244 28.60 -6.50 -6.77
C TRP A 244 28.86 -4.99 -6.86
N SER A 245 29.77 -4.43 -6.03
CA SER A 245 30.00 -2.99 -5.95
C SER A 245 30.37 -2.36 -7.30
N ASP A 246 31.14 -3.05 -8.14
CA ASP A 246 31.57 -2.53 -9.45
C ASP A 246 30.46 -2.50 -10.51
N HIS A 247 29.33 -3.14 -10.21
CA HIS A 247 28.15 -3.22 -11.08
C HIS A 247 27.03 -2.31 -10.64
N ALA A 248 27.16 -1.64 -9.48
CA ALA A 248 26.12 -0.81 -8.90
C ALA A 248 26.60 0.60 -8.60
N GLY A 249 25.79 1.59 -8.94
CA GLY A 249 25.98 3.00 -8.62
C GLY A 249 24.77 3.55 -7.86
N LEU A 250 24.66 3.25 -6.55
CA LEU A 250 23.53 3.75 -5.76
C LEU A 250 23.78 5.18 -5.29
N ARG A 251 22.72 6.04 -5.34
CA ARG A 251 22.85 7.48 -5.09
C ARG A 251 21.70 8.00 -4.22
N LEU A 252 22.02 8.93 -3.33
CA LEU A 252 21.05 9.74 -2.60
C LEU A 252 20.62 10.91 -3.51
N THR A 253 19.68 10.67 -4.40
CA THR A 253 19.32 11.62 -5.47
C THR A 253 17.84 11.51 -5.79
N ASP A 254 17.19 12.67 -5.98
CA ASP A 254 15.83 12.73 -6.49
C ASP A 254 15.83 12.41 -8.00
N TYR A 255 14.92 11.58 -8.46
CA TYR A 255 14.79 11.20 -9.87
C TYR A 255 14.58 12.40 -10.80
N ARG A 256 14.03 13.50 -10.28
CA ARG A 256 13.81 14.75 -11.02
C ARG A 256 15.13 15.44 -11.40
N ASP A 257 16.18 15.22 -10.62
CA ASP A 257 17.50 15.81 -10.79
C ASP A 257 18.47 14.90 -11.54
N LEU A 258 18.04 13.67 -11.88
CA LEU A 258 18.84 12.75 -12.65
C LEU A 258 18.79 13.11 -14.14
N ASP A 259 19.97 13.17 -14.75
CA ASP A 259 20.15 13.23 -16.20
C ASP A 259 21.05 12.08 -16.64
N GLY A 260 20.60 11.31 -17.63
CA GLY A 260 21.30 10.13 -18.12
C GLY A 260 20.47 9.34 -19.14
N GLN A 261 21.11 8.35 -19.75
CA GLN A 261 20.48 7.47 -20.75
C GLN A 261 20.69 6.01 -20.34
N PHE A 262 19.59 5.32 -20.03
CA PHE A 262 19.60 3.94 -19.55
C PHE A 262 18.94 3.03 -20.57
N ASP A 263 19.43 1.79 -20.67
CA ASP A 263 18.84 0.79 -21.55
C ASP A 263 17.45 0.40 -21.07
N HIS A 264 17.27 0.35 -19.75
CA HIS A 264 16.00 0.04 -19.11
C HIS A 264 15.79 0.87 -17.84
N ILE A 265 14.50 1.01 -17.43
CA ILE A 265 14.13 1.68 -16.18
C ILE A 265 13.21 0.76 -15.37
N VAL A 266 13.40 0.70 -14.06
CA VAL A 266 12.55 -0.01 -13.12
C VAL A 266 12.18 0.90 -11.97
N SER A 267 10.94 0.82 -11.53
CA SER A 267 10.47 1.49 -10.32
C SER A 267 9.45 0.58 -9.63
N ILE A 268 9.62 0.33 -8.33
CA ILE A 268 8.79 -0.62 -7.59
C ILE A 268 8.19 0.09 -6.40
N GLU A 269 6.88 0.34 -6.44
CA GLU A 269 6.07 0.95 -5.38
C GLU A 269 6.68 2.26 -4.85
N MET A 270 7.11 3.11 -5.78
CA MET A 270 7.59 4.46 -5.49
C MET A 270 6.65 5.52 -6.08
N PHE A 271 5.92 5.16 -7.16
CA PHE A 271 5.05 6.10 -7.88
C PHE A 271 3.94 6.66 -6.98
N GLU A 272 3.46 5.88 -6.03
CA GLU A 272 2.45 6.26 -5.04
C GLU A 272 2.89 7.46 -4.18
N ALA A 273 4.20 7.57 -3.92
CA ALA A 273 4.79 8.66 -3.15
C ALA A 273 5.02 9.94 -3.97
N VAL A 274 4.78 9.92 -5.28
CA VAL A 274 5.01 11.09 -6.16
C VAL A 274 3.96 12.17 -5.92
N GLY A 275 2.69 11.79 -5.73
CA GLY A 275 1.55 12.71 -5.68
C GLY A 275 1.09 13.17 -7.07
N GLU A 276 -0.22 13.28 -7.26
CA GLU A 276 -0.86 13.47 -8.57
C GLU A 276 -0.31 14.68 -9.35
N GLN A 277 -0.08 15.78 -8.67
CA GLN A 277 0.43 17.02 -9.29
C GLN A 277 1.81 16.87 -9.96
N TYR A 278 2.54 15.81 -9.65
CA TYR A 278 3.88 15.53 -10.18
C TYR A 278 3.95 14.32 -11.11
N TRP A 279 2.83 13.65 -11.40
CA TRP A 279 2.82 12.47 -12.26
C TRP A 279 3.34 12.76 -13.67
N ASP A 280 2.99 13.91 -14.26
CA ASP A 280 3.51 14.31 -15.57
C ASP A 280 5.03 14.53 -15.53
N ALA A 281 5.56 15.12 -14.46
CA ALA A 281 6.99 15.29 -14.25
C ALA A 281 7.72 13.94 -14.08
N TYR A 282 7.08 12.97 -13.40
CA TYR A 282 7.61 11.63 -13.25
C TYR A 282 7.74 10.92 -14.61
N PHE A 283 6.68 10.89 -15.40
CA PHE A 283 6.74 10.25 -16.72
C PHE A 283 7.66 11.00 -17.70
N ALA A 284 7.77 12.32 -17.60
CA ALA A 284 8.75 13.08 -18.36
C ALA A 284 10.19 12.69 -17.98
N ALA A 285 10.48 12.45 -16.70
CA ALA A 285 11.76 11.96 -16.25
C ALA A 285 12.04 10.53 -16.72
N VAL A 286 11.06 9.63 -16.67
CA VAL A 286 11.16 8.26 -17.22
C VAL A 286 11.51 8.35 -18.72
N LYS A 287 10.75 9.11 -19.50
CA LYS A 287 11.00 9.26 -20.95
C LYS A 287 12.40 9.83 -21.25
N ARG A 288 12.79 10.89 -20.54
CA ARG A 288 14.10 11.57 -20.74
C ARG A 288 15.26 10.62 -20.50
N ASN A 289 15.16 9.74 -19.50
CA ASN A 289 16.24 8.85 -19.10
C ASN A 289 16.19 7.47 -19.78
N LEU A 290 15.13 7.14 -20.51
CA LEU A 290 14.99 5.88 -21.25
C LEU A 290 15.53 6.04 -22.68
N LYS A 291 16.52 5.21 -23.07
CA LYS A 291 17.03 5.18 -24.44
C LYS A 291 15.93 4.82 -25.45
N PRO A 292 16.01 5.29 -26.71
CA PRO A 292 15.16 4.78 -27.77
C PRO A 292 15.28 3.27 -27.89
N GLY A 293 14.14 2.57 -27.96
CA GLY A 293 14.09 1.09 -27.96
C GLY A 293 14.25 0.44 -26.58
N GLY A 294 14.51 1.23 -25.52
CA GLY A 294 14.52 0.76 -24.14
C GLY A 294 13.12 0.49 -23.61
N ARG A 295 13.05 -0.20 -22.49
CA ARG A 295 11.79 -0.51 -21.77
C ARG A 295 11.85 -0.05 -20.34
N ALA A 296 10.70 0.37 -19.82
CA ALA A 296 10.54 0.59 -18.39
C ALA A 296 9.47 -0.37 -17.83
N VAL A 297 9.69 -0.86 -16.61
CA VAL A 297 8.70 -1.60 -15.84
C VAL A 297 8.46 -0.84 -14.54
N ILE A 298 7.22 -0.43 -14.34
CA ILE A 298 6.81 0.31 -13.14
C ILE A 298 5.77 -0.53 -12.41
N GLN A 299 6.13 -1.03 -11.23
CA GLN A 299 5.19 -1.65 -10.32
C GLN A 299 4.54 -0.57 -9.47
N SER A 300 3.23 -0.48 -9.51
CA SER A 300 2.47 0.48 -8.72
C SER A 300 1.23 -0.14 -8.11
N ILE A 301 0.92 0.29 -6.88
CA ILE A 301 -0.39 0.10 -6.29
C ILE A 301 -1.37 0.98 -7.06
N THR A 302 -2.53 0.43 -7.36
CA THR A 302 -3.61 1.14 -8.03
C THR A 302 -4.88 1.06 -7.21
N ILE A 303 -5.74 2.06 -7.36
CA ILE A 303 -7.11 2.01 -6.84
C ILE A 303 -8.06 1.61 -7.96
N ASP A 304 -9.14 0.90 -7.62
CA ASP A 304 -10.19 0.54 -8.57
C ASP A 304 -10.72 1.78 -9.30
N GLU A 305 -10.96 1.63 -10.60
CA GLU A 305 -11.37 2.74 -11.48
C GLU A 305 -12.65 3.44 -11.00
N ALA A 306 -13.62 2.67 -10.51
CA ALA A 306 -14.88 3.21 -10.01
C ALA A 306 -14.71 4.05 -8.73
N LEU A 307 -13.61 3.85 -8.01
CA LEU A 307 -13.31 4.55 -6.76
C LEU A 307 -12.44 5.80 -6.97
N PHE A 308 -11.71 5.88 -8.08
CA PHE A 308 -10.66 6.87 -8.30
C PHE A 308 -11.15 8.31 -8.20
N THR A 309 -12.25 8.66 -8.87
CA THR A 309 -12.79 10.03 -8.87
C THR A 309 -13.06 10.54 -7.47
N ARG A 310 -13.57 9.69 -6.60
CA ARG A 310 -13.86 10.03 -5.21
C ARG A 310 -12.60 10.04 -4.35
N TYR A 311 -11.75 9.03 -4.49
CA TYR A 311 -10.47 8.93 -3.78
C TYR A 311 -9.60 10.16 -4.02
N ARG A 312 -9.51 10.62 -5.26
CA ARG A 312 -8.73 11.77 -5.69
C ARG A 312 -9.06 13.08 -4.96
N VAL A 313 -10.33 13.26 -4.54
CA VAL A 313 -10.79 14.48 -3.86
C VAL A 313 -10.88 14.33 -2.34
N GLY A 314 -10.59 13.14 -1.82
CA GLY A 314 -10.61 12.82 -0.40
C GLY A 314 -9.22 12.82 0.24
N THR A 315 -9.19 12.43 1.49
CA THR A 315 -7.98 12.04 2.22
C THR A 315 -8.36 10.86 3.07
N ASP A 316 -7.60 9.78 3.01
CA ASP A 316 -7.82 8.57 3.78
C ASP A 316 -6.82 8.44 4.95
N PHE A 317 -6.98 7.35 5.70
CA PHE A 317 -6.10 7.01 6.82
C PHE A 317 -4.63 6.88 6.39
N ILE A 318 -4.36 6.25 5.22
CA ILE A 318 -2.99 6.04 4.72
C ILE A 318 -2.30 7.36 4.42
N GLN A 319 -2.98 8.25 3.71
CA GLN A 319 -2.46 9.60 3.38
C GLN A 319 -2.29 10.47 4.62
N GLN A 320 -3.09 10.24 5.66
CA GLN A 320 -3.04 11.04 6.89
C GLN A 320 -1.91 10.61 7.82
N TYR A 321 -1.65 9.30 7.96
CA TYR A 321 -0.82 8.75 9.02
C TYR A 321 0.41 7.97 8.56
N ILE A 322 0.39 7.40 7.35
CA ILE A 322 1.44 6.46 6.88
C ILE A 322 2.26 7.08 5.76
N PHE A 323 1.62 7.53 4.67
CA PHE A 323 2.27 8.11 3.49
C PHE A 323 1.70 9.50 3.16
N PRO A 324 2.07 10.55 3.93
CA PRO A 324 1.59 11.89 3.67
C PRO A 324 1.96 12.36 2.27
N GLY A 325 0.98 12.90 1.54
CA GLY A 325 1.16 13.34 0.16
C GLY A 325 1.11 12.25 -0.90
N GLY A 326 0.98 10.97 -0.48
CA GLY A 326 0.81 9.84 -1.39
C GLY A 326 -0.52 9.88 -2.15
N MET A 327 -0.54 9.30 -3.36
CA MET A 327 -1.74 9.19 -4.18
C MET A 327 -1.66 7.95 -5.07
N LEU A 328 -2.65 7.08 -4.96
CA LEU A 328 -2.77 5.92 -5.85
C LEU A 328 -3.37 6.35 -7.19
N PRO A 329 -2.79 5.97 -8.32
CA PRO A 329 -3.45 6.12 -9.61
C PRO A 329 -4.55 5.06 -9.78
N SER A 330 -5.55 5.35 -10.63
CA SER A 330 -6.25 4.27 -11.29
C SER A 330 -5.44 3.79 -12.50
N PRO A 331 -5.66 2.57 -13.00
CA PRO A 331 -4.95 2.06 -14.18
C PRO A 331 -5.08 2.98 -15.39
N ALA A 332 -6.28 3.49 -15.68
CA ALA A 332 -6.50 4.41 -16.78
C ALA A 332 -5.79 5.76 -16.57
N ALA A 333 -5.77 6.30 -15.34
CA ALA A 333 -5.06 7.54 -15.03
C ALA A 333 -3.54 7.36 -15.22
N PHE A 334 -2.97 6.25 -14.76
CA PHE A 334 -1.55 5.93 -14.97
C PHE A 334 -1.19 5.93 -16.46
N CYS A 335 -1.94 5.17 -17.28
CA CYS A 335 -1.71 5.09 -18.72
C CYS A 335 -1.89 6.44 -19.41
N ALA A 336 -2.89 7.25 -19.01
CA ALA A 336 -3.13 8.57 -19.58
C ALA A 336 -1.98 9.54 -19.31
N HIS A 337 -1.39 9.54 -18.10
CA HIS A 337 -0.23 10.36 -17.77
C HIS A 337 1.03 9.90 -18.51
N ALA A 338 1.26 8.60 -18.65
CA ALA A 338 2.34 8.05 -19.47
C ALA A 338 2.22 8.49 -20.93
N ALA A 339 1.02 8.40 -21.50
CA ALA A 339 0.75 8.81 -22.89
C ALA A 339 0.99 10.32 -23.11
N ARG A 340 0.61 11.19 -22.18
CA ARG A 340 0.93 12.63 -22.26
C ARG A 340 2.43 12.92 -22.32
N ALA A 341 3.23 12.10 -21.65
CA ALA A 341 4.69 12.18 -21.77
C ALA A 341 5.23 11.58 -23.07
N GLY A 342 4.41 10.95 -23.91
CA GLY A 342 4.83 10.23 -25.12
C GLY A 342 5.47 8.89 -24.83
N LEU A 343 4.92 8.17 -23.85
CA LEU A 343 5.20 6.78 -23.55
C LEU A 343 3.95 5.94 -23.83
N LEU A 344 4.14 4.77 -24.42
CA LEU A 344 3.11 3.74 -24.47
C LEU A 344 3.20 2.93 -23.20
N ALA A 345 2.14 2.85 -22.43
CA ALA A 345 2.04 2.05 -21.25
C ALA A 345 1.01 0.93 -21.46
N ALA A 346 1.37 -0.29 -21.11
CA ALA A 346 0.49 -1.45 -21.11
C ALA A 346 0.46 -2.05 -19.70
N GLU A 347 -0.71 -2.54 -19.30
CA GLU A 347 -0.83 -3.34 -18.09
C GLU A 347 -0.21 -4.72 -18.33
N GLY A 348 0.76 -5.08 -17.52
CA GLY A 348 1.37 -6.40 -17.53
C GLY A 348 0.61 -7.36 -16.60
N VAL A 349 1.20 -7.71 -15.47
CA VAL A 349 0.58 -8.61 -14.49
C VAL A 349 -0.10 -7.81 -13.37
N ARG A 350 -1.28 -8.28 -12.95
CA ARG A 350 -2.00 -7.84 -11.75
C ARG A 350 -1.90 -8.90 -10.67
N PHE A 351 -1.61 -8.51 -9.45
CA PHE A 351 -1.40 -9.46 -8.34
C PHE A 351 -1.78 -8.88 -6.96
N GLY A 352 -2.88 -8.15 -6.88
CA GLY A 352 -3.42 -7.63 -5.61
C GLY A 352 -3.63 -8.70 -4.53
N PRO A 353 -4.15 -9.91 -4.83
CA PRO A 353 -4.25 -10.99 -3.86
C PRO A 353 -2.90 -11.42 -3.25
N ASP A 354 -1.80 -11.33 -4.00
CA ASP A 354 -0.45 -11.60 -3.53
C ASP A 354 0.02 -10.53 -2.53
N TYR A 355 -0.43 -9.28 -2.73
CA TYR A 355 -0.15 -8.23 -1.74
C TYR A 355 -0.97 -8.43 -0.46
N ALA A 356 -2.23 -8.83 -0.56
CA ALA A 356 -3.01 -9.20 0.62
C ALA A 356 -2.29 -10.27 1.45
N GLU A 357 -1.75 -11.31 0.80
CA GLU A 357 -0.95 -12.35 1.48
C GLU A 357 0.36 -11.81 2.05
N THR A 358 1.06 -10.95 1.32
CA THR A 358 2.29 -10.29 1.80
C THR A 358 2.00 -9.52 3.09
N LEU A 359 0.94 -8.69 3.11
CA LEU A 359 0.53 -7.89 4.25
C LEU A 359 0.07 -8.75 5.45
N ARG A 360 -0.62 -9.85 5.17
CA ARG A 360 -1.03 -10.83 6.18
C ARG A 360 0.19 -11.42 6.89
N ARG A 361 1.23 -11.80 6.14
CA ARG A 361 2.48 -12.32 6.70
C ARG A 361 3.22 -11.25 7.49
N TRP A 362 3.36 -10.05 6.95
CA TRP A 362 3.99 -8.94 7.65
C TRP A 362 3.28 -8.63 8.97
N ARG A 363 1.94 -8.59 8.95
CA ARG A 363 1.14 -8.37 10.16
C ARG A 363 1.35 -9.49 11.19
N ALA A 364 1.34 -10.74 10.76
CA ALA A 364 1.58 -11.87 11.64
C ALA A 364 2.99 -11.82 12.28
N TRP A 365 4.02 -11.50 11.50
CA TRP A 365 5.38 -11.33 12.02
C TRP A 365 5.50 -10.13 12.96
N PHE A 366 4.93 -8.99 12.58
CA PHE A 366 4.92 -7.80 13.43
C PHE A 366 4.27 -8.08 14.79
N MET A 367 3.11 -8.72 14.79
CA MET A 367 2.41 -9.10 16.03
C MET A 367 3.17 -10.15 16.83
N GLY A 368 3.97 -11.00 16.21
CA GLY A 368 4.82 -12.00 16.86
C GLY A 368 6.06 -11.40 17.57
N VAL A 369 6.44 -10.17 17.25
CA VAL A 369 7.67 -9.52 17.77
C VAL A 369 7.39 -8.25 18.58
N LEU A 370 6.19 -8.08 19.11
CA LEU A 370 5.81 -6.88 19.89
C LEU A 370 6.77 -6.53 21.04
N PRO A 371 7.30 -7.49 21.83
CA PRO A 371 8.27 -7.16 22.87
C PRO A 371 9.53 -6.47 22.31
N GLN A 372 10.01 -6.91 21.13
CA GLN A 372 11.16 -6.32 20.47
C GLN A 372 10.84 -4.91 19.93
N VAL A 373 9.65 -4.72 19.38
CA VAL A 373 9.15 -3.40 18.93
C VAL A 373 9.09 -2.43 20.11
N GLN A 374 8.58 -2.87 21.27
CA GLN A 374 8.56 -2.06 22.49
C GLN A 374 9.99 -1.77 22.99
N GLY A 375 10.90 -2.71 22.83
CA GLY A 375 12.34 -2.52 23.14
C GLY A 375 12.98 -1.41 22.33
N LEU A 376 12.48 -1.12 21.11
CA LEU A 376 12.87 0.03 20.28
C LEU A 376 12.17 1.34 20.71
N LYS A 377 11.46 1.34 21.84
CA LYS A 377 10.74 2.50 22.43
C LYS A 377 9.49 2.94 21.66
N PHE A 378 8.93 2.09 20.83
CA PHE A 378 7.62 2.35 20.23
C PHE A 378 6.51 2.07 21.26
N ASP A 379 5.59 3.01 21.39
CA ASP A 379 4.49 2.94 22.35
C ASP A 379 3.30 2.10 21.83
N THR A 380 2.32 1.86 22.71
CA THR A 380 1.10 1.11 22.36
C THR A 380 0.30 1.78 21.24
N ARG A 381 0.32 3.11 21.17
CA ARG A 381 -0.39 3.84 20.11
C ARG A 381 0.24 3.58 18.74
N PHE A 382 1.58 3.58 18.67
CA PHE A 382 2.32 3.24 17.46
C PHE A 382 2.06 1.79 17.04
N ILE A 383 2.09 0.85 17.99
CA ILE A 383 1.82 -0.57 17.71
C ILE A 383 0.43 -0.72 17.10
N ARG A 384 -0.60 -0.09 17.67
CA ARG A 384 -1.96 -0.11 17.12
C ARG A 384 -2.06 0.58 15.76
N LEU A 385 -1.34 1.69 15.56
CA LEU A 385 -1.26 2.36 14.26
C LEU A 385 -0.73 1.41 13.19
N TRP A 386 0.37 0.69 13.50
CA TRP A 386 1.04 -0.19 12.54
C TRP A 386 0.22 -1.45 12.24
N GLU A 387 -0.36 -2.05 13.26
CA GLU A 387 -1.29 -3.17 13.11
C GLU A 387 -2.51 -2.79 12.24
N PHE A 388 -3.13 -1.65 12.54
CA PHE A 388 -4.27 -1.16 11.75
C PHE A 388 -3.87 -0.86 10.31
N TYR A 389 -2.71 -0.26 10.09
CA TYR A 389 -2.18 0.01 8.74
C TYR A 389 -2.07 -1.28 7.92
N LEU A 390 -1.38 -2.29 8.44
CA LEU A 390 -1.19 -3.55 7.74
C LEU A 390 -2.53 -4.25 7.47
N ALA A 391 -3.42 -4.28 8.45
CA ALA A 391 -4.75 -4.88 8.31
C ALA A 391 -5.66 -4.10 7.35
N TYR A 392 -5.59 -2.75 7.37
CA TYR A 392 -6.36 -1.88 6.46
C TYR A 392 -5.99 -2.14 5.01
N CYS A 393 -4.70 -2.19 4.71
CA CYS A 393 -4.22 -2.51 3.37
C CYS A 393 -4.56 -3.95 2.98
N GLU A 394 -4.34 -4.94 3.86
CA GLU A 394 -4.71 -6.35 3.63
C GLU A 394 -6.17 -6.47 3.22
N GLY A 395 -7.09 -5.87 4.00
CA GLY A 395 -8.51 -5.92 3.71
C GLY A 395 -8.92 -5.22 2.41
N ALA A 396 -8.25 -4.11 2.06
CA ALA A 396 -8.51 -3.38 0.82
C ALA A 396 -8.08 -4.19 -0.43
N PHE A 397 -6.91 -4.85 -0.38
CA PHE A 397 -6.46 -5.76 -1.46
C PHE A 397 -7.32 -7.01 -1.55
N ASP A 398 -7.66 -7.63 -0.43
CA ASP A 398 -8.56 -8.80 -0.38
C ASP A 398 -9.97 -8.50 -0.90
N ALA A 399 -10.41 -7.25 -0.81
CA ALA A 399 -11.71 -6.80 -1.35
C ALA A 399 -11.64 -6.40 -2.82
N GLY A 400 -10.44 -6.29 -3.42
CA GLY A 400 -10.25 -5.78 -4.77
C GLY A 400 -10.46 -4.27 -4.92
N SER A 401 -10.49 -3.51 -3.81
CA SER A 401 -10.55 -2.04 -3.83
C SER A 401 -9.24 -1.40 -4.30
N THR A 402 -8.13 -2.10 -4.06
CA THR A 402 -6.78 -1.79 -4.55
C THR A 402 -6.18 -3.00 -5.23
N ASP A 403 -5.24 -2.78 -6.14
CA ASP A 403 -4.51 -3.82 -6.86
C ASP A 403 -3.03 -3.43 -6.96
N VAL A 404 -2.17 -4.36 -7.36
CA VAL A 404 -0.78 -4.08 -7.76
C VAL A 404 -0.61 -4.49 -9.20
N ILE A 405 -0.05 -3.57 -9.98
CA ILE A 405 0.17 -3.78 -11.41
C ILE A 405 1.62 -3.49 -11.75
N GLN A 406 2.26 -4.39 -12.49
CA GLN A 406 3.49 -4.10 -13.20
C GLN A 406 3.14 -3.57 -14.59
N PHE A 407 3.29 -2.26 -14.79
CA PHE A 407 3.10 -1.62 -16.09
C PHE A 407 4.38 -1.71 -16.90
N GLU A 408 4.24 -2.04 -18.19
CA GLU A 408 5.32 -2.10 -19.15
C GLU A 408 5.24 -0.88 -20.07
N LEU A 409 6.34 -0.10 -20.14
CA LEU A 409 6.37 1.15 -20.89
C LEU A 409 7.49 1.14 -21.93
N GLY A 410 7.24 1.84 -23.03
CA GLY A 410 8.21 2.14 -24.07
C GLY A 410 7.95 3.49 -24.71
N HIS A 411 8.85 3.97 -25.56
CA HIS A 411 8.59 5.17 -26.37
C HIS A 411 7.42 4.93 -27.32
N ALA A 412 6.55 5.94 -27.49
CA ALA A 412 5.45 5.95 -28.45
C ALA A 412 5.94 6.03 -29.89
#